data_a54b7f075e53b135047d842b6dbd8c8f
#
_entry.id   a54b7f075e53b135047d842b6dbd8c8f
#
_cell.length_a   1.000
_cell.length_b   1.000
_cell.length_c   1.000
_cell.angle_alpha   90.00
_cell.angle_beta   90.00
_cell.angle_gamma   90.00
#
_symmetry.space_group_name_H-M   'P 1'
#
loop_
_entity.id
_entity.type
_entity.pdbx_description
1 polymer ?
#
loop_
_entity_poly.entity_id
_entity_poly.type
_entity_poly.pdbx_seq_one_letter_code
_entity_poly.pdbx_strand_id
1 'polypeptide(L)'
;MTVLTMLTIAVTVVMGLLIYNRFKMSVKETNISSTEGIVDSVVEKMNSDLYNIRQISNAANYNIVQQYDVSSQEFNRQFSLLYEINSDKIQSMALYDNSGNLIASEPIASEKDNVDVKSQSWFSMAKSEIENIHFSIPHIQNLFEDGAYKYYRVVSLSRSVDVNDGEKPVSGVLLVDMKYSIIEETLDRINKDSNGIYYY
;
A
#
# COMPACT_ATOMS: atom_id res chain seq x y z
N MET A 1 -9.38 -69.30 -21.62
CA MET A 1 -9.76 -68.40 -20.55
C MET A 1 -8.61 -67.50 -20.07
N THR A 2 -7.40 -67.98 -19.86
CA THR A 2 -6.23 -67.23 -19.35
C THR A 2 -5.78 -66.05 -20.23
N VAL A 3 -5.79 -66.21 -21.58
CA VAL A 3 -5.39 -65.13 -22.50
C VAL A 3 -6.34 -63.95 -22.50
N LEU A 4 -7.64 -64.20 -22.41
CA LEU A 4 -8.65 -63.13 -22.37
C LEU A 4 -8.56 -62.31 -21.09
N THR A 5 -8.29 -62.96 -19.94
CA THR A 5 -8.09 -62.24 -18.66
C THR A 5 -6.82 -61.42 -18.61
N MET A 6 -5.72 -61.91 -19.22
CA MET A 6 -4.52 -61.13 -19.33
C MET A 6 -4.70 -59.88 -20.23
N LEU A 7 -5.42 -60.04 -21.36
CA LEU A 7 -5.72 -58.91 -22.23
C LEU A 7 -6.56 -57.84 -21.55
N THR A 8 -7.58 -58.22 -20.80
CA THR A 8 -8.43 -57.26 -20.06
C THR A 8 -7.64 -56.52 -18.99
N ILE A 9 -6.75 -57.21 -18.25
CA ILE A 9 -5.89 -56.59 -17.25
C ILE A 9 -4.94 -55.60 -17.92
N ALA A 10 -4.30 -55.97 -19.04
CA ALA A 10 -3.40 -55.06 -19.76
C ALA A 10 -4.12 -53.80 -20.24
N VAL A 11 -5.32 -53.91 -20.82
CA VAL A 11 -6.13 -52.75 -21.26
C VAL A 11 -6.52 -51.89 -20.07
N THR A 12 -6.92 -52.47 -18.96
CA THR A 12 -7.31 -51.71 -17.75
C THR A 12 -6.12 -50.91 -17.18
N VAL A 13 -4.92 -51.53 -17.14
CA VAL A 13 -3.70 -50.83 -16.68
C VAL A 13 -3.32 -49.68 -17.62
N VAL A 14 -3.37 -49.89 -18.93
CA VAL A 14 -3.08 -48.82 -19.91
C VAL A 14 -4.07 -47.67 -19.81
N MET A 15 -5.38 -47.97 -19.70
CA MET A 15 -6.43 -46.99 -19.47
C MET A 15 -6.20 -46.21 -18.16
N GLY A 16 -5.86 -46.90 -17.08
CA GLY A 16 -5.58 -46.27 -15.79
C GLY A 16 -4.40 -45.31 -15.86
N LEU A 17 -3.32 -45.67 -16.55
CA LEU A 17 -2.17 -44.80 -16.77
C LEU A 17 -2.51 -43.55 -17.63
N LEU A 18 -3.30 -43.74 -18.67
CA LEU A 18 -3.73 -42.63 -19.52
C LEU A 18 -4.63 -41.61 -18.76
N ILE A 19 -5.60 -42.15 -17.96
CA ILE A 19 -6.46 -41.33 -17.12
C ILE A 19 -5.62 -40.61 -16.06
N TYR A 20 -4.71 -41.29 -15.40
CA TYR A 20 -3.82 -40.67 -14.40
C TYR A 20 -2.98 -39.54 -14.98
N ASN A 21 -2.37 -39.73 -16.15
CA ASN A 21 -1.57 -38.69 -16.79
C ASN A 21 -2.40 -37.48 -17.22
N ARG A 22 -3.61 -37.72 -17.77
CA ARG A 22 -4.53 -36.63 -18.12
C ARG A 22 -5.00 -35.87 -16.88
N PHE A 23 -5.36 -36.59 -15.82
CA PHE A 23 -5.75 -35.98 -14.56
C PHE A 23 -4.64 -35.14 -13.96
N LYS A 24 -3.41 -35.65 -13.91
CA LYS A 24 -2.23 -34.91 -13.43
C LYS A 24 -1.96 -33.63 -14.23
N MET A 25 -2.09 -33.68 -15.55
CA MET A 25 -1.94 -32.50 -16.42
C MET A 25 -3.07 -31.49 -16.16
N SER A 26 -4.32 -31.94 -16.11
CA SER A 26 -5.47 -31.08 -15.87
C SER A 26 -5.40 -30.38 -14.51
N VAL A 27 -5.02 -31.09 -13.44
CA VAL A 27 -4.82 -30.51 -12.11
C VAL A 27 -3.72 -29.48 -12.12
N LYS A 28 -2.61 -29.76 -12.80
CA LYS A 28 -1.48 -28.81 -12.93
C LYS A 28 -1.89 -27.54 -13.67
N GLU A 29 -2.57 -27.66 -14.79
CA GLU A 29 -3.06 -26.52 -15.57
C GLU A 29 -4.07 -25.69 -14.79
N THR A 30 -5.02 -26.33 -14.10
CA THR A 30 -6.00 -25.64 -13.26
C THR A 30 -5.34 -24.89 -12.12
N ASN A 31 -4.35 -25.50 -11.45
CA ASN A 31 -3.63 -24.85 -10.36
C ASN A 31 -2.82 -23.63 -10.85
N ILE A 32 -2.14 -23.75 -11.99
CA ILE A 32 -1.38 -22.62 -12.58
C ILE A 32 -2.35 -21.48 -12.92
N SER A 33 -3.41 -21.76 -13.65
CA SER A 33 -4.39 -20.74 -14.05
C SER A 33 -5.07 -20.09 -12.84
N SER A 34 -5.39 -20.87 -11.81
CA SER A 34 -5.94 -20.32 -10.56
C SER A 34 -4.92 -19.41 -9.84
N THR A 35 -3.65 -19.81 -9.79
CA THR A 35 -2.59 -19.01 -9.17
C THR A 35 -2.35 -17.72 -9.94
N GLU A 36 -2.31 -17.76 -11.26
CA GLU A 36 -2.18 -16.57 -12.12
C GLU A 36 -3.34 -15.60 -11.88
N GLY A 37 -4.59 -16.09 -11.86
CA GLY A 37 -5.76 -15.26 -11.59
C GLY A 37 -5.75 -14.61 -10.20
N ILE A 38 -5.22 -15.29 -9.19
CA ILE A 38 -5.03 -14.75 -7.85
C ILE A 38 -3.97 -13.64 -7.88
N VAL A 39 -2.82 -13.88 -8.49
CA VAL A 39 -1.74 -12.88 -8.59
C VAL A 39 -2.23 -11.62 -9.30
N ASP A 40 -2.94 -11.77 -10.41
CA ASP A 40 -3.50 -10.64 -11.15
C ASP A 40 -4.47 -9.82 -10.29
N SER A 41 -5.35 -10.49 -9.56
CA SER A 41 -6.29 -9.83 -8.64
C SER A 41 -5.58 -9.03 -7.53
N VAL A 42 -4.47 -9.57 -7.01
CA VAL A 42 -3.63 -8.86 -6.02
C VAL A 42 -2.99 -7.62 -6.61
N VAL A 43 -2.38 -7.77 -7.78
CA VAL A 43 -1.73 -6.65 -8.47
C VAL A 43 -2.74 -5.55 -8.77
N GLU A 44 -3.93 -5.88 -9.26
CA GLU A 44 -5.00 -4.92 -9.50
C GLU A 44 -5.44 -4.22 -8.21
N LYS A 45 -5.64 -4.97 -7.13
CA LYS A 45 -6.04 -4.41 -5.83
C LYS A 45 -4.97 -3.49 -5.26
N MET A 46 -3.69 -3.90 -5.28
CA MET A 46 -2.57 -3.07 -4.83
C MET A 46 -2.45 -1.79 -5.66
N ASN A 47 -2.56 -1.89 -6.98
CA ASN A 47 -2.56 -0.72 -7.85
C ASN A 47 -3.71 0.24 -7.53
N SER A 48 -4.90 -0.29 -7.26
CA SER A 48 -6.06 0.49 -6.84
C SER A 48 -5.82 1.21 -5.50
N ASP A 49 -5.22 0.53 -4.52
CA ASP A 49 -4.93 1.12 -3.21
C ASP A 49 -3.86 2.22 -3.31
N LEU A 50 -2.78 1.98 -4.06
CA LEU A 50 -1.75 3.01 -4.32
C LEU A 50 -2.33 4.20 -5.10
N TYR A 51 -3.20 3.94 -6.06
CA TYR A 51 -3.91 5.00 -6.78
C TYR A 51 -4.78 5.84 -5.83
N ASN A 52 -5.51 5.22 -4.92
CA ASN A 52 -6.33 5.92 -3.93
C ASN A 52 -5.48 6.84 -3.04
N ILE A 53 -4.34 6.37 -2.54
CA ILE A 53 -3.42 7.19 -1.74
C ILE A 53 -2.87 8.37 -2.55
N ARG A 54 -2.56 8.14 -3.82
CA ARG A 54 -2.17 9.22 -4.74
C ARG A 54 -3.27 10.26 -4.90
N GLN A 55 -4.53 9.85 -4.99
CA GLN A 55 -5.67 10.78 -5.07
C GLN A 55 -5.85 11.59 -3.77
N ILE A 56 -5.67 10.97 -2.60
CA ILE A 56 -5.68 11.67 -1.31
C ILE A 56 -4.57 12.72 -1.27
N SER A 57 -3.35 12.34 -1.66
CA SER A 57 -2.23 13.29 -1.75
C SER A 57 -2.47 14.43 -2.75
N ASN A 58 -3.12 14.15 -3.88
CA ASN A 58 -3.50 15.17 -4.85
C ASN A 58 -4.55 16.12 -4.27
N ALA A 59 -5.56 15.59 -3.57
CA ALA A 59 -6.58 16.41 -2.92
C ALA A 59 -5.96 17.30 -1.83
N ALA A 60 -5.07 16.75 -1.00
CA ALA A 60 -4.33 17.52 -0.01
C ALA A 60 -3.53 18.66 -0.66
N ASN A 61 -2.76 18.37 -1.70
CA ASN A 61 -1.91 19.35 -2.36
C ASN A 61 -2.71 20.45 -3.08
N TYR A 62 -3.58 20.04 -4.03
CA TYR A 62 -4.20 21.01 -4.94
C TYR A 62 -5.42 21.71 -4.35
N ASN A 63 -6.16 21.03 -3.46
CA ASN A 63 -7.41 21.60 -2.94
C ASN A 63 -7.23 22.20 -1.53
N ILE A 64 -6.12 21.92 -0.83
CA ILE A 64 -5.93 22.40 0.54
C ILE A 64 -4.63 23.20 0.65
N VAL A 65 -3.46 22.57 0.45
CA VAL A 65 -2.15 23.20 0.70
C VAL A 65 -1.90 24.43 -0.20
N GLN A 66 -2.31 24.36 -1.47
CA GLN A 66 -2.16 25.46 -2.41
C GLN A 66 -3.27 26.52 -2.30
N GLN A 67 -4.45 26.14 -1.78
CA GLN A 67 -5.62 27.04 -1.78
C GLN A 67 -5.74 27.87 -0.50
N TYR A 68 -5.40 27.28 0.64
CA TYR A 68 -5.59 27.95 1.93
C TYR A 68 -4.26 28.31 2.56
N ASP A 69 -4.23 29.48 3.20
CA ASP A 69 -3.13 29.86 4.08
C ASP A 69 -3.02 28.81 5.21
N VAL A 70 -1.84 28.22 5.36
CA VAL A 70 -1.57 27.14 6.34
C VAL A 70 -1.77 27.58 7.79
N SER A 71 -1.74 28.90 8.08
CA SER A 71 -2.04 29.46 9.39
C SER A 71 -3.54 29.62 9.65
N SER A 72 -4.38 29.45 8.62
CA SER A 72 -5.82 29.69 8.70
C SER A 72 -6.57 28.55 9.38
N GLN A 73 -7.68 28.89 10.06
CA GLN A 73 -8.59 27.89 10.61
C GLN A 73 -9.23 27.01 9.51
N GLU A 74 -9.45 27.57 8.33
CA GLU A 74 -10.04 26.84 7.21
C GLU A 74 -9.07 25.76 6.68
N PHE A 75 -7.78 26.05 6.57
CA PHE A 75 -6.77 25.05 6.26
C PHE A 75 -6.84 23.86 7.23
N ASN A 76 -6.77 24.14 8.53
CA ASN A 76 -6.84 23.10 9.56
C ASN A 76 -8.11 22.26 9.43
N ARG A 77 -9.26 22.90 9.24
CA ARG A 77 -10.54 22.23 9.07
C ARG A 77 -10.56 21.31 7.85
N GLN A 78 -10.06 21.78 6.70
CA GLN A 78 -10.07 20.99 5.47
C GLN A 78 -9.05 19.85 5.52
N PHE A 79 -7.91 20.06 6.14
CA PHE A 79 -6.86 19.07 6.30
C PHE A 79 -7.33 17.93 7.24
N SER A 80 -7.92 18.28 8.38
CA SER A 80 -8.55 17.30 9.29
C SER A 80 -9.68 16.54 8.61
N LEU A 81 -10.58 17.22 7.90
CA LEU A 81 -11.69 16.57 7.21
C LEU A 81 -11.22 15.55 6.17
N LEU A 82 -10.19 15.90 5.39
CA LEU A 82 -9.60 14.96 4.41
C LEU A 82 -9.04 13.72 5.10
N TYR A 83 -8.36 13.88 6.23
CA TYR A 83 -7.87 12.77 7.04
C TYR A 83 -9.02 11.92 7.57
N GLU A 84 -10.02 12.53 8.23
CA GLU A 84 -11.15 11.81 8.85
C GLU A 84 -11.89 10.92 7.85
N ILE A 85 -12.19 11.46 6.65
CA ILE A 85 -12.89 10.72 5.58
C ILE A 85 -12.07 9.51 5.10
N ASN A 86 -10.74 9.56 5.19
CA ASN A 86 -9.84 8.52 4.71
C ASN A 86 -9.10 7.79 5.83
N SER A 87 -9.52 7.96 7.08
CA SER A 87 -8.86 7.38 8.26
C SER A 87 -8.90 5.85 8.31
N ASP A 88 -9.76 5.22 7.52
CA ASP A 88 -9.76 3.78 7.27
C ASP A 88 -8.53 3.32 6.46
N LYS A 89 -7.99 4.17 5.59
CA LYS A 89 -6.88 3.85 4.66
C LYS A 89 -5.55 4.46 5.07
N ILE A 90 -5.56 5.65 5.63
CA ILE A 90 -4.34 6.36 6.01
C ILE A 90 -4.12 6.34 7.52
N GLN A 91 -2.87 6.21 7.93
CA GLN A 91 -2.43 6.26 9.32
C GLN A 91 -2.21 7.70 9.76
N SER A 92 -1.56 8.48 8.91
CA SER A 92 -1.25 9.89 9.17
C SER A 92 -1.06 10.68 7.89
N MET A 93 -1.24 12.00 7.99
CA MET A 93 -0.83 12.98 7.00
C MET A 93 0.00 14.05 7.71
N ALA A 94 1.09 14.50 7.08
CA ALA A 94 1.92 15.56 7.63
C ALA A 94 2.42 16.49 6.52
N LEU A 95 2.49 17.77 6.84
CA LEU A 95 3.04 18.82 5.99
C LEU A 95 4.24 19.43 6.68
N TYR A 96 5.38 19.44 6.00
CA TYR A 96 6.64 19.99 6.48
C TYR A 96 7.07 21.17 5.62
N ASP A 97 7.76 22.13 6.23
CA ASP A 97 8.44 23.18 5.50
C ASP A 97 9.74 22.64 4.83
N ASN A 98 10.39 23.49 4.04
CA ASN A 98 11.65 23.14 3.39
C ASN A 98 12.82 22.89 4.38
N SER A 99 12.67 23.35 5.61
CA SER A 99 13.63 23.15 6.69
C SER A 99 13.38 21.88 7.50
N GLY A 100 12.30 21.16 7.21
CA GLY A 100 11.89 19.94 7.92
C GLY A 100 11.11 20.22 9.21
N ASN A 101 10.62 21.45 9.42
CA ASN A 101 9.74 21.74 10.54
C ASN A 101 8.31 21.34 10.19
N LEU A 102 7.62 20.74 11.15
CA LEU A 102 6.22 20.36 11.00
C LEU A 102 5.33 21.60 10.92
N ILE A 103 4.56 21.73 9.85
CA ILE A 103 3.52 22.78 9.68
C ILE A 103 2.18 22.27 10.21
N ALA A 104 1.79 21.06 9.80
CA ALA A 104 0.53 20.43 10.18
C ALA A 104 0.65 18.91 10.18
N SER A 105 -0.11 18.25 11.05
CA SER A 105 -0.26 16.79 11.04
C SER A 105 -1.67 16.36 11.41
N GLU A 106 -2.12 15.26 10.82
CA GLU A 106 -3.34 14.56 11.19
C GLU A 106 -3.06 13.05 11.30
N PRO A 107 -3.45 12.41 12.41
CA PRO A 107 -4.03 13.05 13.61
C PRO A 107 -3.02 14.03 14.23
N ILE A 108 -3.53 15.03 14.94
CA ILE A 108 -2.67 15.96 15.66
C ILE A 108 -1.83 15.17 16.66
N ALA A 109 -0.53 15.18 16.49
CA ALA A 109 0.42 14.45 17.32
C ALA A 109 1.71 15.25 17.49
N SER A 110 2.37 15.06 18.63
CA SER A 110 3.70 15.61 18.84
C SER A 110 4.73 14.79 18.07
N GLU A 111 5.69 15.46 17.43
CA GLU A 111 6.86 14.77 16.91
C GLU A 111 7.71 14.20 18.06
N LYS A 112 8.31 13.05 17.81
CA LYS A 112 9.27 12.47 18.75
C LYS A 112 10.51 13.37 18.89
N ASP A 113 10.99 13.48 20.12
CA ASP A 113 12.28 14.11 20.37
C ASP A 113 13.38 13.42 19.55
N ASN A 114 14.26 14.21 18.93
CA ASN A 114 15.41 13.75 18.14
C ASN A 114 15.11 13.10 16.78
N VAL A 115 13.96 13.32 16.18
CA VAL A 115 13.73 12.94 14.77
C VAL A 115 14.33 14.02 13.87
N ASP A 116 15.35 13.64 13.11
CA ASP A 116 15.84 14.48 12.00
C ASP A 116 15.04 14.15 10.73
N VAL A 117 14.03 14.97 10.45
CA VAL A 117 13.17 14.84 9.28
C VAL A 117 13.97 14.96 7.98
N LYS A 118 15.00 15.80 7.93
CA LYS A 118 15.83 15.98 6.72
C LYS A 118 16.66 14.77 6.36
N SER A 119 17.02 13.95 7.36
CA SER A 119 17.76 12.72 7.14
C SER A 119 16.87 11.56 6.66
N GLN A 120 15.55 11.73 6.72
CA GLN A 120 14.63 10.70 6.26
C GLN A 120 14.67 10.58 4.72
N SER A 121 14.73 9.35 4.24
CA SER A 121 14.81 9.07 2.79
C SER A 121 13.63 9.65 2.02
N TRP A 122 12.41 9.56 2.56
CA TRP A 122 11.21 10.10 1.93
C TRP A 122 11.26 11.62 1.75
N PHE A 123 11.88 12.36 2.71
CA PHE A 123 12.01 13.82 2.63
C PHE A 123 13.03 14.22 1.57
N SER A 124 14.19 13.57 1.55
CA SER A 124 15.22 13.83 0.55
C SER A 124 14.76 13.46 -0.86
N MET A 125 14.05 12.33 -1.03
CA MET A 125 13.49 11.90 -2.31
C MET A 125 12.45 12.89 -2.83
N ALA A 126 11.52 13.36 -1.98
CA ALA A 126 10.52 14.36 -2.36
C ALA A 126 11.14 15.65 -2.89
N LYS A 127 12.36 16.01 -2.43
CA LYS A 127 13.05 17.25 -2.81
C LYS A 127 14.01 17.10 -4.00
N SER A 128 14.56 15.91 -4.22
CA SER A 128 15.69 15.71 -5.15
C SER A 128 15.27 15.27 -6.54
N GLU A 129 14.09 14.69 -6.69
CA GLU A 129 13.68 14.07 -7.94
C GLU A 129 12.63 14.90 -8.70
N ILE A 130 12.69 14.78 -10.03
CA ILE A 130 11.79 15.48 -10.97
C ILE A 130 10.36 14.94 -10.86
N GLU A 131 10.21 13.66 -10.45
CA GLU A 131 8.91 13.05 -10.19
C GLU A 131 8.39 13.49 -8.82
N ASN A 132 7.25 14.13 -8.81
CA ASN A 132 6.69 14.76 -7.61
C ASN A 132 6.10 13.80 -6.57
N ILE A 133 6.09 12.49 -6.81
CA ILE A 133 5.42 11.51 -5.95
C ILE A 133 6.30 10.28 -5.79
N HIS A 134 6.64 9.96 -4.54
CA HIS A 134 7.47 8.82 -4.19
C HIS A 134 6.78 7.94 -3.17
N PHE A 135 6.80 6.62 -3.39
CA PHE A 135 6.35 5.64 -2.41
C PHE A 135 7.56 5.02 -1.73
N SER A 136 7.50 4.92 -0.40
CA SER A 136 8.49 4.18 0.38
C SER A 136 8.24 2.68 0.35
N ILE A 137 9.25 1.90 0.69
CA ILE A 137 9.04 0.50 1.12
C ILE A 137 8.26 0.49 2.45
N PRO A 138 7.55 -0.63 2.79
CA PRO A 138 6.91 -0.76 4.09
C PRO A 138 7.90 -0.58 5.24
N HIS A 139 7.54 0.27 6.20
CA HIS A 139 8.37 0.57 7.38
C HIS A 139 7.50 0.88 8.59
N ILE A 140 8.14 1.01 9.75
CA ILE A 140 7.45 1.44 10.98
C ILE A 140 7.42 2.96 10.98
N GLN A 141 6.22 3.55 11.15
CA GLN A 141 6.06 4.98 11.38
C GLN A 141 6.77 5.36 12.70
N ASN A 142 7.73 6.27 12.62
CA ASN A 142 8.59 6.65 13.75
C ASN A 142 8.69 8.17 13.99
N LEU A 143 7.85 8.96 13.30
CA LEU A 143 7.90 10.44 13.37
C LEU A 143 7.17 10.97 14.59
N PHE A 144 6.01 10.37 14.92
CA PHE A 144 5.11 10.89 15.94
C PHE A 144 5.13 10.03 17.21
N GLU A 145 4.90 10.68 18.33
CA GLU A 145 4.66 9.99 19.59
C GLU A 145 3.28 9.33 19.56
N ASP A 146 3.25 8.07 19.97
CA ASP A 146 2.00 7.34 20.21
C ASP A 146 1.90 7.03 21.71
N GLY A 147 0.94 7.64 22.38
CA GLY A 147 0.66 7.38 23.79
C GLY A 147 0.30 5.93 24.13
N ALA A 148 -0.04 5.12 23.12
CA ALA A 148 -0.32 3.70 23.27
C ALA A 148 0.89 2.80 22.95
N TYR A 149 2.06 3.36 22.66
CA TYR A 149 3.29 2.64 22.26
C TYR A 149 3.08 1.66 21.11
N LYS A 150 2.19 1.98 20.18
CA LYS A 150 1.90 1.15 19.00
C LYS A 150 2.87 1.50 17.88
N TYR A 151 3.46 0.46 17.29
CA TYR A 151 4.31 0.59 16.11
C TYR A 151 3.46 0.29 14.86
N TYR A 152 2.99 1.33 14.19
CA TYR A 152 2.21 1.17 12.96
C TYR A 152 3.14 0.94 11.79
N ARG A 153 2.89 -0.15 11.04
CA ARG A 153 3.52 -0.36 9.74
C ARG A 153 2.77 0.46 8.69
N VAL A 154 3.54 1.19 7.90
CA VAL A 154 3.00 2.08 6.86
C VAL A 154 3.78 1.93 5.55
N VAL A 155 3.14 2.37 4.47
CA VAL A 155 3.78 2.73 3.20
C VAL A 155 3.56 4.21 3.02
N SER A 156 4.63 5.00 2.97
CA SER A 156 4.54 6.44 2.87
C SER A 156 4.57 6.89 1.42
N LEU A 157 3.67 7.80 1.08
CA LEU A 157 3.75 8.62 -0.13
C LEU A 157 4.28 9.99 0.28
N SER A 158 5.37 10.43 -0.33
CA SER A 158 5.93 11.76 -0.15
C SER A 158 5.98 12.54 -1.46
N ARG A 159 5.81 13.85 -1.38
CA ARG A 159 5.92 14.76 -2.52
C ARG A 159 6.32 16.15 -2.13
N SER A 160 7.02 16.85 -3.02
CA SER A 160 7.21 18.29 -2.93
C SER A 160 5.90 19.01 -3.24
N VAL A 161 5.61 20.07 -2.49
CA VAL A 161 4.40 20.89 -2.62
C VAL A 161 4.74 22.38 -2.50
N ASP A 162 3.92 23.22 -3.12
CA ASP A 162 3.95 24.66 -2.91
C ASP A 162 2.95 25.01 -1.82
N VAL A 163 3.45 25.40 -0.66
CA VAL A 163 2.67 25.74 0.54
C VAL A 163 2.27 27.21 0.46
N ASN A 164 0.99 27.48 0.60
CA ASN A 164 0.47 28.83 0.71
C ASN A 164 0.60 29.31 2.16
N ASP A 165 1.49 30.26 2.44
CA ASP A 165 1.70 30.88 3.76
C ASP A 165 1.05 32.27 3.89
N GLY A 166 0.18 32.63 2.93
CA GLY A 166 -0.52 33.91 2.90
C GLY A 166 0.24 35.05 2.16
N GLU A 167 1.54 34.91 1.94
CA GLU A 167 2.35 35.92 1.20
C GLU A 167 2.81 35.37 -0.14
N LYS A 168 3.67 34.36 -0.13
CA LYS A 168 4.21 33.71 -1.33
C LYS A 168 4.28 32.21 -1.12
N PRO A 169 4.05 31.43 -2.20
CA PRO A 169 4.23 30.00 -2.11
C PRO A 169 5.65 29.65 -1.64
N VAL A 170 5.74 28.83 -0.61
CA VAL A 170 6.98 28.32 -0.05
C VAL A 170 7.05 26.81 -0.32
N SER A 171 8.22 26.32 -0.71
CA SER A 171 8.40 24.88 -0.93
C SER A 171 8.31 24.12 0.37
N GLY A 172 7.55 23.02 0.35
CA GLY A 172 7.39 22.09 1.47
C GLY A 172 7.34 20.64 1.00
N VAL A 173 7.13 19.74 1.94
CA VAL A 173 6.96 18.30 1.69
C VAL A 173 5.68 17.80 2.36
N LEU A 174 4.79 17.22 1.56
CA LEU A 174 3.61 16.52 2.03
C LEU A 174 3.93 15.03 2.14
N LEU A 175 3.64 14.46 3.31
CA LEU A 175 3.75 13.04 3.62
C LEU A 175 2.35 12.48 3.87
N VAL A 176 2.03 11.32 3.28
CA VAL A 176 0.79 10.56 3.53
C VAL A 176 1.17 9.12 3.81
N ASP A 177 0.90 8.66 5.01
CA ASP A 177 1.19 7.30 5.46
C ASP A 177 -0.03 6.40 5.27
N MET A 178 0.06 5.45 4.34
CA MET A 178 -0.95 4.42 4.15
C MET A 178 -0.79 3.32 5.20
N LYS A 179 -1.89 2.85 5.77
CA LYS A 179 -1.90 1.69 6.67
C LYS A 179 -1.45 0.43 5.93
N TYR A 180 -0.42 -0.24 6.42
CA TYR A 180 0.06 -1.48 5.85
C TYR A 180 -0.96 -2.63 5.97
N SER A 181 -1.87 -2.57 6.94
CA SER A 181 -2.96 -3.54 7.12
C SER A 181 -3.83 -3.73 5.87
N ILE A 182 -3.96 -2.70 5.01
CA ILE A 182 -4.68 -2.80 3.73
C ILE A 182 -4.01 -3.82 2.80
N ILE A 183 -2.68 -3.82 2.77
CA ILE A 183 -1.89 -4.78 1.99
C ILE A 183 -2.01 -6.18 2.63
N GLU A 184 -1.89 -6.27 3.96
CA GLU A 184 -2.04 -7.53 4.70
C GLU A 184 -3.41 -8.17 4.47
N GLU A 185 -4.50 -7.41 4.52
CA GLU A 185 -5.85 -7.90 4.24
C GLU A 185 -5.98 -8.46 2.81
N THR A 186 -5.33 -7.83 1.85
CA THR A 186 -5.31 -8.29 0.45
C THR A 186 -4.57 -9.62 0.34
N LEU A 187 -3.42 -9.76 1.00
CA LEU A 187 -2.64 -11.00 1.02
C LEU A 187 -3.35 -12.13 1.78
N ASP A 188 -4.03 -11.80 2.88
CA ASP A 188 -4.79 -12.79 3.69
C ASP A 188 -6.00 -13.36 2.95
N ARG A 189 -6.65 -12.58 2.10
CA ARG A 189 -7.74 -13.08 1.23
C ARG A 189 -7.22 -14.16 0.28
N ILE A 190 -6.03 -13.97 -0.28
CA ILE A 190 -5.39 -14.95 -1.16
C ILE A 190 -5.16 -16.27 -0.42
N ASN A 191 -4.61 -16.20 0.79
CA ASN A 191 -4.33 -17.38 1.60
C ASN A 191 -5.62 -18.17 1.94
N LYS A 192 -6.75 -17.48 2.09
CA LYS A 192 -8.06 -18.12 2.35
C LYS A 192 -8.67 -18.74 1.10
N ASP A 193 -8.55 -18.05 -0.05
CA ASP A 193 -9.15 -18.51 -1.32
C ASP A 193 -8.32 -19.63 -1.99
N SER A 194 -7.02 -19.74 -1.69
CA SER A 194 -6.12 -20.75 -2.26
C SER A 194 -6.24 -22.14 -1.64
N ASN A 195 -7.24 -22.41 -0.78
CA ASN A 195 -7.49 -23.73 -0.16
C ASN A 195 -6.24 -24.42 0.42
N GLY A 196 -5.36 -23.68 1.07
CA GLY A 196 -4.26 -24.25 1.84
C GLY A 196 -3.07 -24.75 1.01
N ILE A 197 -2.85 -24.23 -0.19
CA ILE A 197 -1.60 -24.47 -0.92
C ILE A 197 -0.51 -23.61 -0.27
N TYR A 198 0.11 -24.14 0.76
CA TYR A 198 1.29 -23.52 1.38
C TYR A 198 2.50 -23.72 0.46
N TYR A 199 3.06 -22.64 -0.06
CA TYR A 199 4.43 -22.65 -0.57
C TYR A 199 5.36 -22.30 0.59
N TYR A 200 6.21 -23.26 0.95
CA TYR A 200 7.40 -23.02 1.78
C TYR A 200 8.53 -22.52 0.92
#